data_7976dbbd470b6694d83d25bd4b1fbacf
#
_entry.id   7976dbbd470b6694d83d25bd4b1fbacf
#
_cell.length_a   1.000
_cell.length_b   1.000
_cell.length_c   1.000
_cell.angle_alpha   90.00
_cell.angle_beta   90.00
_cell.angle_gamma   90.00
#
_symmetry.space_group_name_H-M   'P 1'
#
loop_
_entity.id
_entity.type
_entity.pdbx_description
1 polymer ?
#
loop_
_entity_poly.entity_id
_entity_poly.type
_entity_poly.pdbx_seq_one_letter_code
_entity_poly.pdbx_strand_id
1 'polypeptide(L)'
;MMFQKATGGGAFKFADLFKEKLGIVFDKEDEMHSLVCGVNFLLKTVPREAFTYLDGQKEFVQIDHNDLYPYLLVNIGSGVSMIKVDGDGKYERISGTSLGGGTFLGLGKLLTKCKSFDELLELSHQGNNRVIDMLVGDIYGGTDYSKIGLSSTAIASSFGKAISDGKELEDYQPEDVARSLLRMISNNIGQIAYLNALRFGLKRIFFGGFFIRGLEYTMDTISVAVHFWSRGEAKAMFLRHEGFLGALGAFTSYKDQSHSTDLKPHHHTVERAVLKCSDDDSFRHIPVTANVNDGEAIECSINLV
;
A
#
# COMPACT_ATOMS: atom_id res chain seq x y z
N MET A 1 -11.47 -28.54 15.86
CA MET A 1 -11.21 -27.08 15.93
C MET A 1 -10.07 -26.82 14.98
N MET A 2 -10.23 -25.94 14.01
CA MET A 2 -9.20 -25.66 13.00
C MET A 2 -8.42 -24.42 13.42
N PHE A 3 -7.08 -24.48 13.38
CA PHE A 3 -6.21 -23.35 13.68
C PHE A 3 -5.71 -22.73 12.37
N GLN A 4 -5.72 -21.41 12.29
CA GLN A 4 -5.27 -20.66 11.12
C GLN A 4 -4.36 -19.51 11.56
N LYS A 5 -3.17 -19.41 10.96
CA LYS A 5 -2.31 -18.24 11.15
C LYS A 5 -2.99 -17.00 10.62
N ALA A 6 -2.93 -15.93 11.39
CA ALA A 6 -3.53 -14.65 11.02
C ALA A 6 -2.68 -13.50 11.58
N THR A 7 -2.66 -12.36 10.89
CA THR A 7 -1.89 -11.18 11.30
C THR A 7 -2.65 -9.89 11.04
N GLY A 8 -2.13 -8.79 11.56
CA GLY A 8 -2.73 -7.47 11.41
C GLY A 8 -3.95 -7.22 12.29
N GLY A 9 -4.48 -6.01 12.25
CA GLY A 9 -5.63 -5.60 13.05
C GLY A 9 -6.89 -6.44 12.81
N GLY A 10 -7.06 -6.98 11.59
CA GLY A 10 -8.17 -7.87 11.23
C GLY A 10 -8.18 -9.17 12.02
N ALA A 11 -7.01 -9.73 12.33
CA ALA A 11 -6.87 -10.93 13.14
C ALA A 11 -7.39 -10.76 14.59
N PHE A 12 -7.39 -9.55 15.10
CA PHE A 12 -7.97 -9.22 16.40
C PHE A 12 -9.47 -8.91 16.28
N LYS A 13 -9.84 -8.06 15.33
CA LYS A 13 -11.21 -7.58 15.15
C LYS A 13 -12.21 -8.71 14.82
N PHE A 14 -11.80 -9.67 14.01
CA PHE A 14 -12.68 -10.71 13.48
C PHE A 14 -12.49 -12.09 14.12
N ALA A 15 -11.63 -12.22 15.14
CA ALA A 15 -11.34 -13.51 15.79
C ALA A 15 -12.59 -14.25 16.28
N ASP A 16 -13.45 -13.55 17.00
CA ASP A 16 -14.66 -14.15 17.56
C ASP A 16 -15.65 -14.53 16.45
N LEU A 17 -15.82 -13.69 15.45
CA LEU A 17 -16.68 -13.96 14.32
C LEU A 17 -16.26 -15.25 13.58
N PHE A 18 -14.96 -15.42 13.29
CA PHE A 18 -14.44 -16.62 12.65
C PHE A 18 -14.59 -17.86 13.50
N LYS A 19 -14.36 -17.73 14.81
CA LYS A 19 -14.56 -18.83 15.75
C LYS A 19 -16.03 -19.26 15.83
N GLU A 20 -16.95 -18.32 15.93
CA GLU A 20 -18.39 -18.59 16.06
C GLU A 20 -19.02 -19.11 14.77
N LYS A 21 -18.69 -18.49 13.63
CA LYS A 21 -19.32 -18.82 12.34
C LYS A 21 -18.68 -19.99 11.62
N LEU A 22 -17.34 -20.17 11.76
CA LEU A 22 -16.58 -21.14 10.97
C LEU A 22 -15.83 -22.16 11.84
N GLY A 23 -15.85 -22.05 13.18
CA GLY A 23 -15.08 -22.93 14.07
C GLY A 23 -13.56 -22.76 13.93
N ILE A 24 -13.10 -21.64 13.33
CA ILE A 24 -11.69 -21.35 13.11
C ILE A 24 -11.16 -20.50 14.24
N VAL A 25 -10.04 -20.94 14.83
CA VAL A 25 -9.31 -20.19 15.86
C VAL A 25 -8.05 -19.59 15.23
N PHE A 26 -7.89 -18.28 15.39
CA PHE A 26 -6.69 -17.60 14.87
C PHE A 26 -5.49 -17.80 15.82
N ASP A 27 -4.40 -18.29 15.25
CA ASP A 27 -3.07 -18.21 15.83
C ASP A 27 -2.42 -16.91 15.31
N LYS A 28 -2.34 -15.91 16.19
CA LYS A 28 -2.02 -14.52 15.82
C LYS A 28 -0.52 -14.30 15.77
N GLU A 29 -0.04 -13.89 14.59
CA GLU A 29 1.35 -13.51 14.35
C GLU A 29 1.53 -12.00 14.43
N ASP A 30 2.72 -11.57 14.84
CA ASP A 30 3.09 -10.14 14.84
C ASP A 30 3.01 -9.56 13.43
N GLU A 31 2.37 -8.40 13.30
CA GLU A 31 2.12 -7.76 12.00
C GLU A 31 3.40 -7.32 11.32
N MET A 32 4.30 -6.66 12.05
CA MET A 32 5.55 -6.14 11.48
C MET A 32 6.46 -7.29 11.05
N HIS A 33 6.54 -8.32 11.85
CA HIS A 33 7.27 -9.54 11.53
C HIS A 33 6.73 -10.19 10.25
N SER A 34 5.42 -10.38 10.18
CA SER A 34 4.76 -10.99 9.03
C SER A 34 4.96 -10.17 7.76
N LEU A 35 4.86 -8.83 7.81
CA LEU A 35 5.13 -7.97 6.67
C LEU A 35 6.55 -8.14 6.14
N VAL A 36 7.55 -8.10 7.02
CA VAL A 36 8.96 -8.25 6.64
C VAL A 36 9.26 -9.63 6.08
N CYS A 37 8.75 -10.69 6.72
CA CYS A 37 8.92 -12.07 6.21
C CYS A 37 8.27 -12.24 4.84
N GLY A 38 7.08 -11.69 4.63
CA GLY A 38 6.40 -11.74 3.33
C GLY A 38 7.16 -11.01 2.22
N VAL A 39 7.65 -9.81 2.48
CA VAL A 39 8.49 -9.06 1.51
C VAL A 39 9.76 -9.81 1.19
N ASN A 40 10.49 -10.28 2.22
CA ASN A 40 11.73 -11.03 2.03
C ASN A 40 11.49 -12.30 1.21
N PHE A 41 10.39 -13.02 1.50
CA PHE A 41 10.01 -14.20 0.74
C PHE A 41 9.78 -13.85 -0.75
N LEU A 42 8.97 -12.85 -1.04
CA LEU A 42 8.67 -12.45 -2.42
C LEU A 42 9.92 -12.00 -3.17
N LEU A 43 10.71 -11.09 -2.59
CA LEU A 43 11.91 -10.56 -3.24
C LEU A 43 12.98 -11.62 -3.50
N LYS A 44 13.02 -12.70 -2.72
CA LYS A 44 13.97 -13.80 -2.87
C LYS A 44 13.50 -14.94 -3.77
N THR A 45 12.18 -15.14 -3.89
CA THR A 45 11.64 -16.35 -4.55
C THR A 45 10.89 -16.06 -5.84
N VAL A 46 10.34 -14.86 -5.98
CA VAL A 46 9.52 -14.49 -7.15
C VAL A 46 10.34 -13.65 -8.13
N PRO A 47 10.61 -14.16 -9.33
CA PRO A 47 11.31 -13.37 -10.36
C PRO A 47 10.51 -12.12 -10.73
N ARG A 48 11.20 -11.00 -10.93
CA ARG A 48 10.57 -9.71 -11.31
C ARG A 48 9.46 -9.28 -10.35
N GLU A 49 9.63 -9.52 -9.05
CA GLU A 49 8.66 -9.09 -8.04
C GLU A 49 8.62 -7.57 -7.90
N ALA A 50 9.80 -6.92 -7.89
CA ALA A 50 9.90 -5.49 -7.72
C ALA A 50 9.89 -4.75 -9.07
N PHE A 51 9.24 -3.59 -9.10
CA PHE A 51 9.22 -2.70 -10.26
C PHE A 51 9.14 -1.24 -9.82
N THR A 52 9.55 -0.32 -10.70
CA THR A 52 9.28 1.11 -10.60
C THR A 52 8.12 1.48 -11.53
N TYR A 53 7.40 2.53 -11.18
CA TYR A 53 6.31 3.07 -12.00
C TYR A 53 6.42 4.59 -12.00
N LEU A 54 6.59 5.20 -13.16
CA LEU A 54 6.66 6.66 -13.32
C LEU A 54 6.23 7.04 -14.73
N ASP A 55 5.44 8.10 -14.86
CA ASP A 55 4.95 8.63 -16.15
C ASP A 55 4.28 7.54 -17.03
N GLY A 56 3.50 6.66 -16.42
CA GLY A 56 2.82 5.57 -17.12
C GLY A 56 3.73 4.39 -17.53
N GLN A 57 5.00 4.41 -17.14
CA GLN A 57 5.94 3.34 -17.50
C GLN A 57 6.29 2.45 -16.32
N LYS A 58 6.10 1.16 -16.50
CA LYS A 58 6.45 0.11 -15.54
C LYS A 58 7.78 -0.53 -15.95
N GLU A 59 8.77 -0.45 -15.09
CA GLU A 59 10.08 -1.06 -15.30
C GLU A 59 10.39 -2.05 -14.17
N PHE A 60 10.61 -3.31 -14.51
CA PHE A 60 11.00 -4.33 -13.52
C PHE A 60 12.45 -4.12 -13.06
N VAL A 61 12.62 -4.19 -11.74
CA VAL A 61 13.92 -4.09 -11.08
C VAL A 61 14.41 -5.48 -10.74
N GLN A 62 15.60 -5.82 -11.25
CA GLN A 62 16.25 -7.05 -10.83
C GLN A 62 16.92 -6.82 -9.47
N ILE A 63 16.54 -7.63 -8.48
CA ILE A 63 17.11 -7.58 -7.14
C ILE A 63 18.16 -8.68 -7.04
N ASP A 64 19.41 -8.29 -6.74
CA ASP A 64 20.44 -9.24 -6.35
C ASP A 64 20.20 -9.67 -4.89
N HIS A 65 20.05 -10.95 -4.65
CA HIS A 65 19.79 -11.49 -3.30
C HIS A 65 20.96 -11.23 -2.34
N ASN A 66 22.17 -11.09 -2.85
CA ASN A 66 23.37 -10.80 -2.04
C ASN A 66 23.46 -9.30 -1.66
N ASP A 67 22.73 -8.43 -2.36
CA ASP A 67 22.69 -6.98 -2.13
C ASP A 67 21.26 -6.49 -1.84
N LEU A 68 20.40 -7.34 -1.31
CA LEU A 68 19.01 -6.96 -0.98
C LEU A 68 18.96 -5.93 0.16
N TYR A 69 19.77 -6.09 1.17
CA TYR A 69 19.73 -5.30 2.39
C TYR A 69 20.81 -4.20 2.44
N PRO A 70 20.58 -3.09 3.17
CA PRO A 70 19.34 -2.71 3.83
C PRO A 70 18.34 -2.04 2.88
N TYR A 71 17.05 -2.06 3.26
CA TYR A 71 15.99 -1.34 2.54
C TYR A 71 14.96 -0.74 3.49
N LEU A 72 14.15 0.21 2.97
CA LEU A 72 12.96 0.74 3.63
C LEU A 72 11.71 0.07 3.07
N LEU A 73 10.90 -0.52 3.94
CA LEU A 73 9.54 -0.96 3.64
C LEU A 73 8.55 0.07 4.15
N VAL A 74 7.74 0.60 3.25
CA VAL A 74 6.63 1.52 3.53
C VAL A 74 5.33 0.76 3.35
N ASN A 75 4.72 0.33 4.44
CA ASN A 75 3.44 -0.38 4.41
C ASN A 75 2.29 0.60 4.61
N ILE A 76 1.44 0.75 3.59
CA ILE A 76 0.32 1.69 3.56
C ILE A 76 -0.99 0.93 3.76
N GLY A 77 -1.42 0.86 5.01
CA GLY A 77 -2.73 0.37 5.43
C GLY A 77 -3.68 1.53 5.80
N SER A 78 -4.43 1.39 6.89
CA SER A 78 -5.24 2.50 7.45
C SER A 78 -4.37 3.69 7.84
N GLY A 79 -3.25 3.41 8.51
CA GLY A 79 -2.12 4.30 8.69
C GLY A 79 -0.92 3.81 7.87
N VAL A 80 0.27 4.36 8.14
CA VAL A 80 1.49 4.00 7.45
C VAL A 80 2.57 3.61 8.45
N SER A 81 3.21 2.48 8.24
CA SER A 81 4.42 2.07 8.96
C SER A 81 5.62 2.08 8.03
N MET A 82 6.73 2.60 8.53
CA MET A 82 8.02 2.67 7.83
C MET A 82 9.02 1.82 8.59
N ILE A 83 9.46 0.74 7.97
CA ILE A 83 10.26 -0.32 8.57
C ILE A 83 11.59 -0.38 7.86
N LYS A 84 12.67 -0.15 8.58
CA LYS A 84 14.02 -0.41 8.11
C LYS A 84 14.29 -1.90 8.26
N VAL A 85 14.74 -2.53 7.18
CA VAL A 85 15.06 -3.96 7.16
C VAL A 85 16.54 -4.13 6.85
N ASP A 86 17.29 -4.67 7.82
CA ASP A 86 18.74 -4.87 7.76
C ASP A 86 19.11 -6.33 7.40
N GLY A 87 18.14 -7.25 7.41
CA GLY A 87 18.37 -8.66 7.14
C GLY A 87 17.14 -9.51 7.45
N ASP A 88 17.24 -10.83 7.27
CA ASP A 88 16.21 -11.76 7.71
C ASP A 88 16.04 -11.69 9.22
N GLY A 89 14.81 -11.40 9.67
CA GLY A 89 14.50 -11.22 11.09
C GLY A 89 15.14 -10.01 11.76
N LYS A 90 15.87 -9.15 11.00
CA LYS A 90 16.49 -7.93 11.51
C LYS A 90 15.80 -6.71 10.92
N TYR A 91 14.92 -6.13 11.68
CA TYR A 91 14.14 -4.97 11.25
C TYR A 91 13.77 -4.08 12.43
N GLU A 92 13.48 -2.83 12.13
CA GLU A 92 13.04 -1.83 13.10
C GLU A 92 11.98 -0.92 12.45
N ARG A 93 10.87 -0.67 13.16
CA ARG A 93 9.92 0.37 12.77
C ARG A 93 10.50 1.74 13.14
N ILE A 94 11.04 2.44 12.14
CA ILE A 94 11.77 3.70 12.34
C ILE A 94 10.87 4.94 12.27
N SER A 95 9.69 4.84 11.63
CA SER A 95 8.78 5.96 11.42
C SER A 95 7.38 5.49 11.07
N GLY A 96 6.49 6.43 10.80
CA GLY A 96 5.14 6.21 10.31
C GLY A 96 4.34 7.51 10.29
N THR A 97 3.14 7.45 9.74
CA THR A 97 2.18 8.55 9.76
C THR A 97 0.76 8.02 9.90
N SER A 98 -0.11 8.79 10.54
CA SER A 98 -1.55 8.50 10.61
C SER A 98 -2.29 8.87 9.31
N LEU A 99 -1.63 9.56 8.37
CA LEU A 99 -2.19 9.92 7.07
C LEU A 99 -2.00 8.74 6.09
N GLY A 100 -2.93 7.81 6.08
CA GLY A 100 -2.91 6.63 5.23
C GLY A 100 -4.25 6.37 4.55
N GLY A 101 -4.50 5.12 4.17
CA GLY A 101 -5.73 4.70 3.51
C GLY A 101 -7.00 4.96 4.33
N GLY A 102 -6.91 4.84 5.66
CA GLY A 102 -8.02 5.17 6.56
C GLY A 102 -8.38 6.66 6.52
N THR A 103 -7.38 7.54 6.45
CA THR A 103 -7.59 8.99 6.31
C THR A 103 -8.20 9.31 4.96
N PHE A 104 -7.68 8.70 3.87
CA PHE A 104 -8.22 8.88 2.53
C PHE A 104 -9.71 8.52 2.46
N LEU A 105 -10.06 7.30 2.92
CA LEU A 105 -11.44 6.85 2.93
C LEU A 105 -12.32 7.67 3.87
N GLY A 106 -11.83 7.99 5.08
CA GLY A 106 -12.58 8.74 6.07
C GLY A 106 -12.96 10.14 5.58
N LEU A 107 -11.97 10.91 5.11
CA LEU A 107 -12.23 12.24 4.53
C LEU A 107 -13.03 12.13 3.23
N GLY A 108 -12.74 11.14 2.39
CA GLY A 108 -13.51 10.89 1.17
C GLY A 108 -14.99 10.68 1.45
N LYS A 109 -15.35 9.81 2.41
CA LYS A 109 -16.75 9.61 2.82
C LYS A 109 -17.41 10.87 3.33
N LEU A 110 -16.69 11.67 4.11
CA LEU A 110 -17.22 12.91 4.66
C LEU A 110 -17.48 13.98 3.59
N LEU A 111 -16.56 14.10 2.62
CA LEU A 111 -16.57 15.18 1.64
C LEU A 111 -17.25 14.81 0.32
N THR A 112 -17.22 13.54 -0.11
CA THR A 112 -17.79 13.12 -1.41
C THR A 112 -19.00 12.21 -1.27
N LYS A 113 -19.34 11.79 -0.05
CA LYS A 113 -20.42 10.82 0.24
C LYS A 113 -20.21 9.42 -0.41
N CYS A 114 -19.00 9.11 -0.87
CA CYS A 114 -18.68 7.80 -1.41
C CYS A 114 -18.88 6.70 -0.37
N LYS A 115 -19.19 5.47 -0.80
CA LYS A 115 -19.53 4.36 0.10
C LYS A 115 -18.37 3.41 0.35
N SER A 116 -17.42 3.33 -0.59
CA SER A 116 -16.31 2.39 -0.54
C SER A 116 -14.99 3.03 -0.93
N PHE A 117 -13.90 2.32 -0.62
CA PHE A 117 -12.55 2.72 -1.01
C PHE A 117 -12.37 2.68 -2.54
N ASP A 118 -12.93 1.67 -3.21
CA ASP A 118 -12.84 1.51 -4.66
C ASP A 118 -13.59 2.60 -5.40
N GLU A 119 -14.78 2.96 -4.93
CA GLU A 119 -15.54 4.10 -5.46
C GLU A 119 -14.77 5.41 -5.34
N LEU A 120 -14.14 5.65 -4.18
CA LEU A 120 -13.34 6.86 -3.97
C LEU A 120 -12.10 6.91 -4.87
N LEU A 121 -11.45 5.76 -5.09
CA LEU A 121 -10.32 5.67 -6.01
C LEU A 121 -10.74 5.95 -7.45
N GLU A 122 -11.87 5.39 -7.90
CA GLU A 122 -12.42 5.64 -9.24
C GLU A 122 -12.75 7.12 -9.42
N LEU A 123 -13.42 7.75 -8.45
CA LEU A 123 -13.65 9.19 -8.44
C LEU A 123 -12.33 9.97 -8.58
N SER A 124 -11.32 9.60 -7.79
CA SER A 124 -10.02 10.29 -7.81
C SER A 124 -9.33 10.22 -9.17
N HIS A 125 -9.56 9.14 -9.92
CA HIS A 125 -9.00 8.97 -11.26
C HIS A 125 -9.61 9.95 -12.29
N GLN A 126 -10.89 10.27 -12.15
CA GLN A 126 -11.65 11.13 -13.06
C GLN A 126 -11.46 12.62 -12.74
N GLY A 127 -11.04 12.98 -11.53
CA GLY A 127 -10.98 14.35 -11.06
C GLY A 127 -9.79 15.17 -11.57
N ASN A 128 -9.85 16.47 -11.28
CA ASN A 128 -8.79 17.43 -11.53
C ASN A 128 -8.49 18.22 -10.25
N ASN A 129 -7.44 17.85 -9.54
CA ASN A 129 -7.07 18.51 -8.29
C ASN A 129 -6.73 20.01 -8.43
N ARG A 130 -6.37 20.48 -9.65
CA ARG A 130 -6.07 21.92 -9.90
C ARG A 130 -7.27 22.85 -9.70
N VAL A 131 -8.47 22.29 -9.64
CA VAL A 131 -9.69 23.04 -9.35
C VAL A 131 -9.74 23.48 -7.88
N ILE A 132 -9.20 22.67 -6.97
CA ILE A 132 -9.27 22.88 -5.52
C ILE A 132 -7.91 23.11 -4.87
N ASP A 133 -6.82 22.53 -5.43
CA ASP A 133 -5.46 22.75 -4.94
C ASP A 133 -4.91 24.08 -5.44
N MET A 134 -4.23 24.82 -4.56
CA MET A 134 -3.48 26.02 -4.91
C MET A 134 -2.11 25.64 -5.43
N LEU A 135 -1.78 26.09 -6.61
CA LEU A 135 -0.48 25.86 -7.25
C LEU A 135 0.47 27.02 -7.00
N VAL A 136 1.77 26.79 -7.19
CA VAL A 136 2.78 27.85 -7.16
C VAL A 136 2.45 28.95 -8.15
N GLY A 137 2.03 28.60 -9.36
CA GLY A 137 1.61 29.58 -10.39
C GLY A 137 0.42 30.43 -9.99
N ASP A 138 -0.53 29.89 -9.20
CA ASP A 138 -1.67 30.68 -8.69
C ASP A 138 -1.21 31.81 -7.75
N ILE A 139 -0.10 31.60 -7.04
CA ILE A 139 0.47 32.58 -6.11
C ILE A 139 1.36 33.60 -6.83
N TYR A 140 2.13 33.15 -7.82
CA TYR A 140 3.17 33.92 -8.47
C TYR A 140 2.82 34.34 -9.92
N GLY A 141 1.53 34.53 -10.22
CA GLY A 141 1.07 35.08 -11.50
C GLY A 141 1.36 34.20 -12.71
N GLY A 142 1.25 32.87 -12.56
CA GLY A 142 1.46 31.87 -13.61
C GLY A 142 2.91 31.47 -13.84
N THR A 143 3.87 32.02 -13.08
CA THR A 143 5.30 31.78 -13.26
C THR A 143 5.85 30.78 -12.24
N ASP A 144 7.00 30.18 -12.59
CA ASP A 144 7.78 29.35 -11.67
C ASP A 144 8.40 30.19 -10.57
N TYR A 145 8.54 29.60 -9.37
CA TYR A 145 9.34 30.24 -8.31
C TYR A 145 10.79 29.72 -8.41
N SER A 146 11.50 30.25 -9.40
CA SER A 146 12.83 29.77 -9.81
C SER A 146 13.89 29.87 -8.69
N LYS A 147 13.76 30.84 -7.75
CA LYS A 147 14.70 31.01 -6.64
C LYS A 147 14.84 29.78 -5.74
N ILE A 148 13.78 28.97 -5.63
CA ILE A 148 13.76 27.76 -4.81
C ILE A 148 13.49 26.52 -5.67
N GLY A 149 13.48 26.65 -7.01
CA GLY A 149 13.33 25.54 -7.95
C GLY A 149 11.93 24.91 -7.98
N LEU A 150 10.88 25.69 -7.69
CA LEU A 150 9.51 25.22 -7.76
C LEU A 150 8.86 25.62 -9.08
N SER A 151 8.35 24.61 -9.80
CA SER A 151 7.52 24.83 -10.99
C SER A 151 6.18 25.49 -10.64
N SER A 152 5.66 26.32 -11.53
CA SER A 152 4.30 26.88 -11.44
C SER A 152 3.21 25.82 -11.28
N THR A 153 3.45 24.60 -11.76
CA THR A 153 2.52 23.46 -11.63
C THR A 153 2.64 22.68 -10.33
N ALA A 154 3.63 22.99 -9.48
CA ALA A 154 3.76 22.36 -8.17
C ALA A 154 2.62 22.79 -7.24
N ILE A 155 2.13 21.86 -6.42
CA ILE A 155 1.11 22.17 -5.41
C ILE A 155 1.78 22.93 -4.26
N ALA A 156 1.32 24.15 -4.04
CA ALA A 156 1.72 24.97 -2.90
C ALA A 156 0.87 24.68 -1.67
N SER A 157 -0.43 24.43 -1.86
CA SER A 157 -1.34 24.07 -0.77
C SER A 157 -2.45 23.16 -1.28
N SER A 158 -2.52 21.94 -0.75
CA SER A 158 -3.67 21.05 -1.00
C SER A 158 -4.93 21.70 -0.43
N PHE A 159 -6.01 21.67 -1.19
CA PHE A 159 -7.26 22.37 -0.87
C PHE A 159 -7.13 23.91 -0.70
N GLY A 160 -6.02 24.49 -1.12
CA GLY A 160 -5.73 25.91 -0.86
C GLY A 160 -6.70 26.89 -1.51
N LYS A 161 -7.29 26.55 -2.66
CA LYS A 161 -8.29 27.40 -3.32
C LYS A 161 -9.62 27.44 -2.57
N ALA A 162 -9.97 26.41 -1.83
CA ALA A 162 -11.19 26.40 -1.03
C ALA A 162 -11.24 27.51 0.04
N ILE A 163 -10.10 28.12 0.39
CA ILE A 163 -10.01 29.23 1.34
C ILE A 163 -10.48 30.55 0.70
N SER A 164 -10.20 30.76 -0.60
CA SER A 164 -10.30 32.05 -1.26
C SER A 164 -11.40 32.13 -2.32
N ASP A 165 -11.91 30.99 -2.80
CA ASP A 165 -12.83 30.97 -3.94
C ASP A 165 -14.29 31.37 -3.58
N GLY A 166 -14.60 31.50 -2.28
CA GLY A 166 -15.96 31.80 -1.81
C GLY A 166 -16.97 30.70 -2.18
N LYS A 167 -16.52 29.51 -2.44
CA LYS A 167 -17.30 28.33 -2.79
C LYS A 167 -17.57 27.47 -1.56
N GLU A 168 -18.74 26.84 -1.56
CA GLU A 168 -19.08 25.80 -0.58
C GLU A 168 -18.72 24.42 -1.12
N LEU A 169 -18.81 23.38 -0.28
CA LEU A 169 -18.47 22.01 -0.67
C LEU A 169 -19.25 21.52 -1.89
N GLU A 170 -20.52 21.92 -1.98
CA GLU A 170 -21.45 21.54 -3.03
C GLU A 170 -21.11 22.13 -4.41
N ASP A 171 -20.24 23.14 -4.45
CA ASP A 171 -19.76 23.78 -5.69
C ASP A 171 -18.56 23.06 -6.30
N TYR A 172 -17.98 22.08 -5.58
CA TYR A 172 -16.88 21.26 -6.07
C TYR A 172 -17.39 19.90 -6.54
N GLN A 173 -16.78 19.38 -7.61
CA GLN A 173 -17.08 18.03 -8.05
C GLN A 173 -16.44 17.03 -7.10
N PRO A 174 -17.15 15.95 -6.69
CA PRO A 174 -16.60 14.90 -5.81
C PRO A 174 -15.30 14.30 -6.32
N GLU A 175 -15.14 14.18 -7.64
CA GLU A 175 -13.98 13.69 -8.34
C GLU A 175 -12.73 14.55 -8.06
N ASP A 176 -12.89 15.87 -8.09
CA ASP A 176 -11.80 16.84 -7.85
C ASP A 176 -11.34 16.79 -6.40
N VAL A 177 -12.30 16.71 -5.46
CA VAL A 177 -12.03 16.52 -4.03
C VAL A 177 -11.29 15.20 -3.79
N ALA A 178 -11.78 14.08 -4.37
CA ALA A 178 -11.16 12.77 -4.22
C ALA A 178 -9.72 12.75 -4.77
N ARG A 179 -9.49 13.41 -5.92
CA ARG A 179 -8.14 13.51 -6.51
C ARG A 179 -7.19 14.32 -5.65
N SER A 180 -7.64 15.46 -5.10
CA SER A 180 -6.82 16.26 -4.19
C SER A 180 -6.48 15.48 -2.93
N LEU A 181 -7.42 14.75 -2.32
CA LEU A 181 -7.18 13.88 -1.16
C LEU A 181 -6.13 12.81 -1.47
N LEU A 182 -6.25 12.11 -2.59
CA LEU A 182 -5.29 11.07 -2.97
C LEU A 182 -3.89 11.65 -3.15
N ARG A 183 -3.77 12.77 -3.87
CA ARG A 183 -2.48 13.44 -4.10
C ARG A 183 -1.87 13.96 -2.80
N MET A 184 -2.66 14.60 -1.94
CA MET A 184 -2.21 15.10 -0.64
C MET A 184 -1.60 13.98 0.20
N ILE A 185 -2.31 12.86 0.33
CA ILE A 185 -1.88 11.72 1.15
C ILE A 185 -0.66 11.03 0.53
N SER A 186 -0.71 10.70 -0.76
CA SER A 186 0.38 10.02 -1.45
C SER A 186 1.66 10.85 -1.48
N ASN A 187 1.56 12.18 -1.71
CA ASN A 187 2.72 13.06 -1.71
C ASN A 187 3.39 13.12 -0.32
N ASN A 188 2.59 13.23 0.76
CA ASN A 188 3.14 13.22 2.11
C ASN A 188 3.80 11.88 2.46
N ILE A 189 3.19 10.75 2.07
CA ILE A 189 3.79 9.43 2.28
C ILE A 189 5.11 9.32 1.55
N GLY A 190 5.18 9.71 0.27
CA GLY A 190 6.40 9.69 -0.53
C GLY A 190 7.50 10.57 0.04
N GLN A 191 7.17 11.79 0.47
CA GLN A 191 8.09 12.72 1.13
C GLN A 191 8.68 12.14 2.42
N ILE A 192 7.81 11.66 3.33
CA ILE A 192 8.25 11.11 4.62
C ILE A 192 9.09 9.85 4.39
N ALA A 193 8.72 9.00 3.44
CA ALA A 193 9.47 7.81 3.08
C ALA A 193 10.88 8.16 2.60
N TYR A 194 11.00 9.11 1.66
CA TYR A 194 12.30 9.56 1.17
C TYR A 194 13.16 10.18 2.28
N LEU A 195 12.60 11.05 3.12
CA LEU A 195 13.34 11.68 4.22
C LEU A 195 13.87 10.64 5.23
N ASN A 196 13.10 9.58 5.51
CA ASN A 196 13.58 8.48 6.34
C ASN A 196 14.66 7.65 5.63
N ALA A 197 14.48 7.34 4.35
CA ALA A 197 15.51 6.66 3.57
C ALA A 197 16.84 7.45 3.58
N LEU A 198 16.77 8.75 3.35
CA LEU A 198 17.93 9.65 3.41
C LEU A 198 18.58 9.64 4.81
N ARG A 199 17.79 9.79 5.87
CA ARG A 199 18.27 9.79 7.27
C ARG A 199 19.04 8.53 7.63
N PHE A 200 18.61 7.38 7.15
CA PHE A 200 19.19 6.07 7.46
C PHE A 200 20.12 5.53 6.37
N GLY A 201 20.40 6.31 5.31
CA GLY A 201 21.29 5.91 4.21
C GLY A 201 20.77 4.75 3.37
N LEU A 202 19.43 4.61 3.25
CA LEU A 202 18.78 3.52 2.54
C LEU A 202 18.61 3.88 1.05
N LYS A 203 19.05 2.98 0.17
CA LYS A 203 19.00 3.19 -1.30
C LYS A 203 17.70 2.66 -1.92
N ARG A 204 17.02 1.74 -1.26
CA ARG A 204 15.81 1.08 -1.75
C ARG A 204 14.63 1.41 -0.89
N ILE A 205 13.53 1.84 -1.51
CA ILE A 205 12.26 2.17 -0.84
C ILE A 205 11.18 1.33 -1.51
N PHE A 206 10.73 0.28 -0.82
CA PHE A 206 9.63 -0.56 -1.27
C PHE A 206 8.32 -0.08 -0.66
N PHE A 207 7.33 0.13 -1.50
CA PHE A 207 5.98 0.48 -1.10
C PHE A 207 5.07 -0.74 -1.24
N GLY A 208 4.31 -1.01 -0.20
CA GLY A 208 3.35 -2.11 -0.15
C GLY A 208 2.11 -1.73 0.66
N GLY A 209 1.18 -2.66 0.75
CA GLY A 209 -0.07 -2.48 1.49
C GLY A 209 -1.26 -2.17 0.60
N PHE A 210 -2.44 -2.38 1.17
CA PHE A 210 -3.70 -2.41 0.44
C PHE A 210 -4.17 -1.07 -0.16
N PHE A 211 -3.53 0.05 0.23
CA PHE A 211 -3.78 1.36 -0.37
C PHE A 211 -3.37 1.44 -1.85
N ILE A 212 -2.32 0.70 -2.25
CA ILE A 212 -1.76 0.76 -3.60
C ILE A 212 -2.65 0.00 -4.58
N ARG A 213 -3.07 -1.22 -4.24
CA ARG A 213 -3.95 -2.11 -5.03
C ARG A 213 -3.57 -2.27 -6.50
N GLY A 214 -2.27 -2.17 -6.83
CA GLY A 214 -1.82 -2.21 -8.21
C GLY A 214 -2.34 -1.07 -9.09
N LEU A 215 -2.88 0.00 -8.51
CA LEU A 215 -3.45 1.11 -9.26
C LEU A 215 -2.34 2.06 -9.74
N GLU A 216 -2.25 2.17 -11.04
CA GLU A 216 -1.23 2.96 -11.74
C GLU A 216 -1.16 4.40 -11.24
N TYR A 217 -2.32 5.04 -11.10
CA TYR A 217 -2.39 6.43 -10.65
C TYR A 217 -1.86 6.63 -9.21
N THR A 218 -2.14 5.69 -8.30
CA THR A 218 -1.62 5.73 -6.92
C THR A 218 -0.11 5.56 -6.90
N MET A 219 0.41 4.59 -7.68
CA MET A 219 1.84 4.34 -7.82
C MET A 219 2.55 5.55 -8.43
N ASP A 220 1.98 6.13 -9.49
CA ASP A 220 2.53 7.32 -10.15
C ASP A 220 2.61 8.50 -9.17
N THR A 221 1.56 8.77 -8.40
CA THR A 221 1.54 9.88 -7.44
C THR A 221 2.62 9.71 -6.35
N ILE A 222 2.83 8.50 -5.84
CA ILE A 222 3.91 8.21 -4.87
C ILE A 222 5.28 8.37 -5.54
N SER A 223 5.44 7.86 -6.76
CA SER A 223 6.70 7.95 -7.52
C SER A 223 7.08 9.39 -7.83
N VAL A 224 6.12 10.20 -8.28
CA VAL A 224 6.31 11.64 -8.50
C VAL A 224 6.77 12.33 -7.21
N ALA A 225 6.18 11.99 -6.06
CA ALA A 225 6.59 12.56 -4.77
C ALA A 225 8.03 12.18 -4.42
N VAL A 226 8.40 10.89 -4.50
CA VAL A 226 9.77 10.43 -4.22
C VAL A 226 10.76 11.06 -5.19
N HIS A 227 10.45 11.12 -6.48
CA HIS A 227 11.29 11.75 -7.51
C HIS A 227 11.51 13.24 -7.22
N PHE A 228 10.43 13.97 -6.92
CA PHE A 228 10.47 15.41 -6.61
C PHE A 228 11.38 15.70 -5.39
N TRP A 229 11.12 15.05 -4.27
CA TRP A 229 11.87 15.29 -3.03
C TRP A 229 13.31 14.81 -3.09
N SER A 230 13.59 13.75 -3.84
CA SER A 230 14.96 13.24 -4.05
C SER A 230 15.70 13.95 -5.18
N ARG A 231 15.07 14.85 -5.92
CA ARG A 231 15.61 15.46 -7.14
C ARG A 231 16.03 14.42 -8.18
N GLY A 232 15.28 13.31 -8.23
CA GLY A 232 15.55 12.20 -9.16
C GLY A 232 16.58 11.17 -8.68
N GLU A 233 17.17 11.34 -7.50
CA GLU A 233 18.20 10.42 -6.97
C GLU A 233 17.62 9.10 -6.42
N ALA A 234 16.35 9.09 -5.99
CA ALA A 234 15.67 7.91 -5.50
C ALA A 234 14.46 7.55 -6.37
N LYS A 235 14.17 6.25 -6.45
CA LYS A 235 12.98 5.72 -7.12
C LYS A 235 12.09 4.99 -6.12
N ALA A 236 10.78 5.20 -6.22
CA ALA A 236 9.80 4.38 -5.53
C ALA A 236 9.75 3.00 -6.19
N MET A 237 9.83 1.94 -5.39
CA MET A 237 9.71 0.56 -5.86
C MET A 237 8.42 -0.04 -5.33
N PHE A 238 7.70 -0.75 -6.18
CA PHE A 238 6.45 -1.43 -5.85
C PHE A 238 6.63 -2.93 -5.99
N LEU A 239 5.75 -3.68 -5.34
CA LEU A 239 5.74 -5.14 -5.38
C LEU A 239 4.52 -5.59 -6.18
N ARG A 240 4.64 -6.69 -6.93
CA ARG A 240 3.50 -7.26 -7.67
C ARG A 240 2.43 -7.82 -6.74
N HIS A 241 2.82 -8.26 -5.55
CA HIS A 241 1.95 -8.89 -4.56
C HIS A 241 1.84 -8.06 -3.26
N GLU A 242 1.84 -6.74 -3.38
CA GLU A 242 1.87 -5.78 -2.28
C GLU A 242 0.73 -5.94 -1.27
N GLY A 243 -0.43 -6.45 -1.70
CA GLY A 243 -1.60 -6.65 -0.83
C GLY A 243 -1.53 -7.89 0.06
N PHE A 244 -0.57 -8.80 -0.17
CA PHE A 244 -0.52 -10.10 0.49
C PHE A 244 0.64 -10.29 1.45
N LEU A 245 1.44 -9.27 1.70
CA LEU A 245 2.68 -9.35 2.48
C LEU A 245 2.49 -9.98 3.86
N GLY A 246 1.53 -9.48 4.64
CA GLY A 246 1.25 -10.00 5.97
C GLY A 246 0.78 -11.46 5.95
N ALA A 247 -0.13 -11.81 5.04
CA ALA A 247 -0.65 -13.16 4.91
C ALA A 247 0.45 -14.16 4.52
N LEU A 248 1.31 -13.80 3.57
CA LEU A 248 2.46 -14.61 3.15
C LEU A 248 3.45 -14.81 4.29
N GLY A 249 3.79 -13.74 5.03
CA GLY A 249 4.69 -13.83 6.17
C GLY A 249 4.13 -14.69 7.30
N ALA A 250 2.86 -14.51 7.65
CA ALA A 250 2.19 -15.37 8.64
C ALA A 250 2.16 -16.84 8.19
N PHE A 251 2.00 -17.10 6.89
CA PHE A 251 2.05 -18.44 6.33
C PHE A 251 3.47 -19.04 6.39
N THR A 252 4.51 -18.27 6.11
CA THR A 252 5.90 -18.76 6.14
C THR A 252 6.36 -19.14 7.55
N SER A 253 5.77 -18.54 8.61
CA SER A 253 6.08 -18.88 10.00
C SER A 253 5.72 -20.33 10.39
N TYR A 254 4.87 -21.02 9.63
CA TYR A 254 4.65 -22.47 9.80
C TYR A 254 5.91 -23.29 9.53
N LYS A 255 6.81 -22.83 8.65
CA LYS A 255 8.03 -23.56 8.30
C LYS A 255 9.07 -23.52 9.42
N ASP A 256 9.17 -22.39 10.13
CA ASP A 256 10.16 -22.23 11.19
C ASP A 256 9.82 -23.06 12.43
N GLN A 257 8.55 -23.30 12.69
CA GLN A 257 8.10 -24.15 13.80
C GLN A 257 8.21 -25.66 13.51
N SER A 258 8.16 -26.08 12.23
CA SER A 258 8.25 -27.49 11.84
C SER A 258 9.65 -28.08 11.97
N HIS A 259 10.69 -27.26 12.11
CA HIS A 259 12.06 -27.74 12.41
C HIS A 259 12.27 -28.09 13.89
N SER A 260 11.32 -27.80 14.77
CA SER A 260 11.40 -28.15 16.21
C SER A 260 10.54 -29.34 16.62
N THR A 261 9.72 -29.90 15.73
CA THR A 261 8.94 -31.13 15.99
C THR A 261 8.83 -31.97 14.72
N ASP A 262 9.17 -33.26 14.79
CA ASP A 262 9.19 -34.27 13.72
C ASP A 262 7.80 -34.51 13.08
N LEU A 263 7.25 -33.52 12.34
CA LEU A 263 6.09 -33.72 11.49
C LEU A 263 6.46 -33.38 10.05
N LYS A 264 6.52 -34.42 9.19
CA LYS A 264 6.83 -34.30 7.75
C LYS A 264 5.87 -33.34 7.07
N PRO A 265 6.34 -32.24 6.44
CA PRO A 265 5.47 -31.34 5.69
C PRO A 265 5.07 -31.95 4.36
N HIS A 266 3.81 -31.80 3.98
CA HIS A 266 3.34 -32.09 2.63
C HIS A 266 3.95 -31.08 1.64
N HIS A 267 5.07 -31.46 1.02
CA HIS A 267 5.85 -30.64 0.07
C HIS A 267 5.10 -30.21 -1.21
N HIS A 268 3.91 -30.77 -1.48
CA HIS A 268 3.23 -30.56 -2.76
C HIS A 268 2.37 -29.28 -2.87
N THR A 269 2.03 -28.63 -1.77
CA THR A 269 1.07 -27.51 -1.79
C THR A 269 1.72 -26.16 -2.10
N VAL A 270 2.97 -25.97 -1.71
CA VAL A 270 3.67 -24.67 -1.87
C VAL A 270 4.16 -24.47 -3.31
N GLU A 271 4.69 -25.51 -3.95
CA GLU A 271 5.13 -25.43 -5.36
C GLU A 271 3.97 -25.16 -6.33
N ARG A 272 2.76 -25.71 -6.04
CA ARG A 272 1.58 -25.45 -6.88
C ARG A 272 1.02 -24.03 -6.74
N ALA A 273 1.17 -23.40 -5.59
CA ALA A 273 0.73 -22.01 -5.39
C ALA A 273 1.65 -21.02 -6.12
N VAL A 274 2.96 -21.25 -6.09
CA VAL A 274 3.97 -20.39 -6.75
C VAL A 274 3.95 -20.56 -8.28
N LEU A 275 3.72 -21.78 -8.79
CA LEU A 275 3.70 -22.07 -10.23
C LEU A 275 2.42 -21.59 -10.96
N LYS A 276 1.33 -21.29 -10.24
CA LYS A 276 0.12 -20.72 -10.84
C LYS A 276 0.12 -19.20 -11.00
N CYS A 277 1.12 -18.50 -10.50
CA CYS A 277 1.32 -17.07 -10.71
C CYS A 277 2.10 -16.76 -12.00
N SER A 278 1.96 -17.55 -13.04
CA SER A 278 2.54 -17.28 -14.36
C SER A 278 1.66 -16.34 -15.16
N ASP A 279 2.17 -15.14 -15.40
CA ASP A 279 1.92 -14.24 -16.54
C ASP A 279 0.50 -13.73 -16.85
N ASP A 280 -0.50 -13.86 -15.97
CA ASP A 280 -1.84 -13.32 -16.24
C ASP A 280 -2.19 -12.20 -15.26
N ASP A 281 -2.20 -10.96 -15.76
CA ASP A 281 -2.56 -9.72 -15.04
C ASP A 281 -4.07 -9.66 -14.62
N SER A 282 -4.82 -10.77 -14.80
CA SER A 282 -6.27 -10.82 -14.60
C SER A 282 -6.74 -11.16 -13.16
N PHE A 283 -5.84 -11.36 -12.20
CA PHE A 283 -6.21 -11.67 -10.81
C PHE A 283 -6.66 -10.45 -10.00
N ARG A 284 -7.74 -9.79 -10.44
CA ARG A 284 -8.35 -8.69 -9.66
C ARG A 284 -9.39 -9.13 -8.63
N HIS A 285 -9.91 -10.37 -8.69
CA HIS A 285 -10.87 -10.89 -7.73
C HIS A 285 -10.76 -12.42 -7.62
N ILE A 286 -10.34 -12.92 -6.46
CA ILE A 286 -10.62 -14.31 -6.07
C ILE A 286 -11.81 -14.24 -5.13
N PRO A 287 -13.02 -14.64 -5.55
CA PRO A 287 -14.10 -14.87 -4.61
C PRO A 287 -13.77 -16.12 -3.79
N VAL A 288 -13.60 -15.96 -2.48
CA VAL A 288 -13.56 -17.10 -1.56
C VAL A 288 -14.98 -17.57 -1.38
N THR A 289 -15.44 -18.49 -2.22
CA THR A 289 -16.69 -19.21 -2.01
C THR A 289 -16.43 -20.33 -1.01
N ALA A 290 -16.84 -20.14 0.23
CA ALA A 290 -17.04 -21.25 1.16
C ALA A 290 -18.36 -21.93 0.80
N ASN A 291 -18.30 -23.15 0.29
CA ASN A 291 -19.49 -23.99 0.16
C ASN A 291 -19.97 -24.35 1.59
N VAL A 292 -20.96 -23.64 2.05
CA VAL A 292 -21.78 -24.06 3.20
C VAL A 292 -23.03 -24.70 2.61
N ASN A 293 -23.21 -26.00 2.85
CA ASN A 293 -24.48 -26.66 2.57
C ASN A 293 -25.53 -26.04 3.47
N ASP A 294 -26.30 -25.14 2.90
CA ASP A 294 -27.64 -24.69 3.20
C ASP A 294 -27.82 -23.24 2.69
N GLY A 295 -28.26 -23.11 1.51
CA GLY A 295 -29.24 -22.19 0.92
C GLY A 295 -29.03 -20.67 0.98
N GLU A 296 -27.99 -20.09 1.61
CA GLU A 296 -27.72 -18.66 1.58
C GLU A 296 -26.25 -18.38 1.30
N ALA A 297 -25.97 -17.82 0.14
CA ALA A 297 -24.64 -17.32 -0.22
C ALA A 297 -24.34 -16.07 0.62
N ILE A 298 -23.47 -16.20 1.60
CA ILE A 298 -22.91 -15.05 2.32
C ILE A 298 -21.74 -14.53 1.50
N GLU A 299 -21.96 -13.44 0.78
CA GLU A 299 -20.91 -12.66 0.15
C GLU A 299 -20.07 -11.98 1.27
N CYS A 300 -19.01 -12.63 1.69
CA CYS A 300 -18.03 -12.02 2.57
C CYS A 300 -17.04 -11.20 1.74
N SER A 301 -17.38 -9.95 1.48
CA SER A 301 -16.39 -8.95 1.08
C SER A 301 -15.52 -8.65 2.31
N ILE A 302 -14.36 -9.28 2.43
CA ILE A 302 -13.38 -8.92 3.46
C ILE A 302 -12.77 -7.58 3.04
N ASN A 303 -13.43 -6.50 3.36
CA ASN A 303 -12.82 -5.18 3.37
C ASN A 303 -11.88 -5.12 4.58
N LEU A 304 -10.63 -5.52 4.37
CA LEU A 304 -9.54 -5.27 5.31
C LEU A 304 -9.26 -3.77 5.29
N VAL A 305 -9.84 -3.07 6.23
CA VAL A 305 -9.53 -1.67 6.54
C VAL A 305 -8.18 -1.61 7.26
#